data_2a18585082942e4af5a583edc22c1b0b
#
_entry.id   2a18585082942e4af5a583edc22c1b0b
#
_cell.length_a   1.000
_cell.length_b   1.000
_cell.length_c   1.000
_cell.angle_alpha   90.00
_cell.angle_beta   90.00
_cell.angle_gamma   90.00
#
_symmetry.space_group_name_H-M   'P 1'
#
loop_
_entity.id
_entity.type
_entity.pdbx_description
1 polymer ?
#
loop_
_entity_poly.entity_id
_entity_poly.type
_entity_poly.pdbx_seq_one_letter_code
_entity_poly.pdbx_strand_id
1 'polypeptide(L)'
;MPKIVLFKNLIFFFYAYDLTERLHLHIVNTKSERSKSAKIWLDTLEIFEEGSLSKKELKICQKLIEENMDGILEQIKRFSEGQKVEIINLN
;
A
#
# COMPACT_ATOMS: atom_id res chain seq x y z
N MET A 1 7.30 -8.06 -6.15
CA MET A 1 6.23 -7.26 -5.56
C MET A 1 6.42 -7.19 -4.04
N PRO A 2 7.11 -6.17 -3.53
CA PRO A 2 7.31 -6.05 -2.07
C PRO A 2 6.01 -5.73 -1.35
N LYS A 3 5.60 -6.60 -0.46
CA LYS A 3 4.47 -6.36 0.44
C LYS A 3 4.96 -5.51 1.60
N ILE A 4 4.19 -4.50 1.98
CA ILE A 4 4.64 -3.56 3.01
C ILE A 4 3.70 -3.50 4.20
N VAL A 5 2.39 -3.64 4.00
CA VAL A 5 1.40 -3.64 5.09
C VAL A 5 0.40 -4.77 4.87
N LEU A 6 0.04 -5.45 5.95
CA LEU A 6 -1.04 -6.44 5.95
C LEU A 6 -2.09 -6.02 6.97
N PHE A 7 -3.35 -6.03 6.57
CA PHE A 7 -4.48 -5.80 7.46
C PHE A 7 -5.69 -6.60 6.97
N LYS A 8 -6.09 -7.62 7.74
CA LYS A 8 -7.19 -8.51 7.35
C LYS A 8 -6.97 -9.05 5.93
N ASN A 9 -7.89 -8.81 5.02
CA ASN A 9 -7.80 -9.28 3.64
C ASN A 9 -7.11 -8.28 2.70
N LEU A 10 -6.59 -7.18 3.24
CA LEU A 10 -5.96 -6.14 2.46
C LEU A 10 -4.44 -6.29 2.49
N ILE A 11 -3.83 -6.28 1.31
CA ILE A 11 -2.38 -6.31 1.16
C ILE A 11 -1.95 -5.02 0.47
N PHE A 12 -1.06 -4.28 1.12
CA PHE A 12 -0.49 -3.04 0.60
C PHE A 12 0.90 -3.36 0.07
N PHE A 13 1.18 -2.97 -1.17
CA PHE A 13 2.44 -3.29 -1.81
C PHE A 13 2.85 -2.21 -2.81
N PHE A 14 4.09 -2.31 -3.31
CA PHE A 14 4.57 -1.43 -4.37
C PHE A 14 5.42 -2.26 -5.34
N TYR A 15 5.69 -1.70 -6.52
CA TYR A 15 6.63 -2.29 -7.48
C TYR A 15 7.93 -1.49 -7.47
N ALA A 16 9.04 -2.16 -7.80
CA ALA A 16 10.35 -1.51 -7.80
C ALA A 16 10.39 -0.25 -8.68
N TYR A 17 9.75 -0.29 -9.85
CA TYR A 17 9.72 0.85 -10.75
C TYR A 17 8.87 2.03 -10.22
N ASP A 18 7.98 1.79 -9.26
CA ASP A 18 7.18 2.86 -8.66
C ASP A 18 8.06 3.88 -7.94
N LEU A 19 9.28 3.48 -7.55
CA LEU A 19 10.19 4.35 -6.83
C LEU A 19 10.80 5.46 -7.71
N THR A 20 10.67 5.34 -9.03
CA THR A 20 11.16 6.36 -9.97
C THR A 20 10.09 7.40 -10.29
N GLU A 21 8.89 7.21 -9.75
CA GLU A 21 7.75 8.09 -9.97
C GLU A 21 7.25 8.65 -8.63
N ARG A 22 6.14 9.39 -8.68
CA ARG A 22 5.47 9.86 -7.46
C ARG A 22 5.06 8.64 -6.62
N LEU A 23 5.45 8.63 -5.33
CA LEU A 23 5.21 7.48 -4.47
C LEU A 23 3.73 7.21 -4.27
N HIS A 24 3.36 5.96 -4.44
CA HIS A 24 2.00 5.48 -4.22
C HIS A 24 2.03 4.02 -3.78
N LEU A 25 0.96 3.57 -3.16
CA LEU A 25 0.79 2.18 -2.78
C LEU A 25 -0.34 1.55 -3.58
N HIS A 26 -0.17 0.28 -3.88
CA HIS A 26 -1.20 -0.57 -4.45
C HIS A 26 -1.83 -1.36 -3.30
N ILE A 27 -3.14 -1.53 -3.33
CA ILE A 27 -3.85 -2.32 -2.31
C ILE A 27 -4.77 -3.31 -3.02
N VAL A 28 -4.70 -4.58 -2.63
CA VAL A 28 -5.61 -5.61 -3.14
C VAL A 28 -6.38 -6.23 -1.98
N ASN A 29 -7.61 -6.66 -2.28
CA ASN A 29 -8.40 -7.47 -1.38
C ASN A 29 -8.28 -8.92 -1.82
N THR A 30 -7.67 -9.76 -0.99
CA THR A 30 -7.38 -11.16 -1.34
C THR A 30 -8.62 -12.03 -1.50
N LYS A 31 -9.77 -11.58 -1.01
CA LYS A 31 -11.05 -12.29 -1.16
C LYS A 31 -11.82 -11.90 -2.41
N SER A 32 -11.35 -10.92 -3.16
CA SER A 32 -12.00 -10.52 -4.40
C SER A 32 -11.60 -11.46 -5.54
N GLU A 33 -12.60 -11.98 -6.27
CA GLU A 33 -12.35 -12.87 -7.41
C GLU A 33 -11.65 -12.16 -8.56
N ARG A 34 -11.86 -10.85 -8.70
CA ARG A 34 -11.21 -10.03 -9.73
C ARG A 34 -10.43 -8.95 -9.01
N SER A 35 -9.26 -9.35 -8.53
CA SER A 35 -8.41 -8.47 -7.76
C SER A 35 -7.73 -7.43 -8.63
N LYS A 36 -8.36 -6.25 -8.76
CA LYS A 36 -7.70 -5.07 -9.31
C LYS A 36 -7.21 -4.25 -8.14
N SER A 37 -5.96 -3.85 -8.17
CA SER A 37 -5.40 -3.05 -7.08
C SER A 37 -5.95 -1.63 -7.09
N ALA A 38 -6.28 -1.12 -5.90
CA ALA A 38 -6.49 0.30 -5.70
C ALA A 38 -5.12 0.98 -5.66
N LYS A 39 -5.08 2.27 -5.95
CA LYS A 39 -3.84 3.05 -5.91
C LYS A 39 -4.08 4.34 -5.15
N ILE A 40 -3.22 4.61 -4.18
CA ILE A 40 -3.33 5.77 -3.29
C ILE A 40 -1.99 6.50 -3.26
N TRP A 41 -2.01 7.82 -3.53
CA TRP A 41 -0.81 8.65 -3.43
C TRP A 41 -0.39 8.80 -1.96
N LEU A 42 0.90 8.64 -1.68
CA LEU A 42 1.39 8.74 -0.31
C LEU A 42 1.49 10.19 0.19
N ASP A 43 1.70 11.13 -0.68
CA ASP A 43 1.85 12.55 -0.28
C ASP A 43 0.52 13.22 0.08
N THR A 44 -0.56 12.88 -0.61
CA THR A 44 -1.87 13.51 -0.40
C THR A 44 -2.92 12.57 0.15
N LEU A 45 -2.66 11.25 0.10
CA LEU A 45 -3.61 10.18 0.43
C LEU A 45 -4.81 10.13 -0.53
N GLU A 46 -4.72 10.81 -1.66
CA GLU A 46 -5.77 10.75 -2.68
C GLU A 46 -5.79 9.39 -3.35
N ILE A 47 -7.01 8.87 -3.52
CA ILE A 47 -7.26 7.63 -4.25
C ILE A 47 -7.35 7.99 -5.73
N PHE A 48 -6.40 7.51 -6.55
CA PHE A 48 -6.47 7.76 -7.98
C PHE A 48 -6.91 6.55 -8.79
N GLU A 49 -7.06 5.40 -8.13
CA GLU A 49 -7.66 4.22 -8.70
C GLU A 49 -8.34 3.41 -7.60
N GLU A 50 -9.62 3.09 -7.78
CA GLU A 50 -10.38 2.40 -6.73
C GLU A 50 -10.17 0.88 -6.75
N GLY A 51 -9.86 0.32 -7.92
CA GLY A 51 -9.68 -1.12 -8.05
C GLY A 51 -10.95 -1.88 -7.67
N SER A 52 -10.76 -2.99 -6.95
CA SER A 52 -11.86 -3.84 -6.49
C SER A 52 -12.28 -3.54 -5.04
N LEU A 53 -11.81 -2.43 -4.47
CA LEU A 53 -12.14 -2.07 -3.09
C LEU A 53 -13.43 -1.26 -3.00
N SER A 54 -14.19 -1.49 -1.91
CA SER A 54 -15.36 -0.69 -1.60
C SER A 54 -14.93 0.69 -1.08
N LYS A 55 -15.87 1.64 -1.06
CA LYS A 55 -15.59 2.98 -0.51
C LYS A 55 -15.19 2.92 0.96
N LYS A 56 -15.79 2.02 1.72
CA LYS A 56 -15.44 1.79 3.13
C LYS A 56 -14.02 1.28 3.28
N GLU A 57 -13.64 0.30 2.44
CA GLU A 57 -12.28 -0.24 2.45
C GLU A 57 -11.26 0.80 2.06
N LEU A 58 -11.56 1.64 1.07
CA LEU A 58 -10.67 2.72 0.64
C LEU A 58 -10.41 3.72 1.76
N LYS A 59 -11.44 4.08 2.54
CA LYS A 59 -11.28 4.97 3.69
C LYS A 59 -10.41 4.33 4.77
N ILE A 60 -10.59 3.04 5.01
CA ILE A 60 -9.76 2.30 5.96
C ILE A 60 -8.30 2.33 5.49
N CYS A 61 -8.05 2.11 4.19
CA CYS A 61 -6.71 2.15 3.63
C CYS A 61 -6.05 3.51 3.82
N GLN A 62 -6.78 4.59 3.54
CA GLN A 62 -6.23 5.95 3.74
C GLN A 62 -5.84 6.19 5.19
N LYS A 63 -6.69 5.76 6.12
CA LYS A 63 -6.42 5.90 7.54
C LYS A 63 -5.20 5.09 7.98
N LEU A 64 -5.10 3.83 7.54
CA LEU A 64 -3.99 2.96 7.89
C LEU A 64 -2.66 3.49 7.34
N ILE A 65 -2.66 4.00 6.12
CA ILE A 65 -1.48 4.60 5.51
C ILE A 65 -1.06 5.83 6.31
N GLU A 66 -2.00 6.70 6.65
CA GLU A 66 -1.71 7.90 7.42
C GLU A 66 -1.11 7.56 8.78
N GLU A 67 -1.72 6.63 9.50
CA GLU A 67 -1.26 6.21 10.83
C GLU A 67 0.10 5.53 10.83
N ASN A 68 0.47 4.91 9.71
CA ASN A 68 1.70 4.13 9.58
C ASN A 68 2.69 4.75 8.59
N MET A 69 2.52 6.02 8.24
CA MET A 69 3.31 6.68 7.21
C MET A 69 4.81 6.57 7.44
N ASP A 70 5.27 6.84 8.65
CA ASP A 70 6.71 6.78 8.96
C ASP A 70 7.29 5.39 8.75
N GLY A 71 6.55 4.37 9.20
CA GLY A 71 6.96 2.98 9.00
C GLY A 71 6.97 2.57 7.54
N ILE A 72 5.96 3.02 6.78
CA ILE A 72 5.85 2.74 5.35
C ILE A 72 7.02 3.36 4.60
N LEU A 73 7.31 4.62 4.85
CA LEU A 73 8.42 5.33 4.20
C LEU A 73 9.77 4.70 4.57
N GLU A 74 9.93 4.25 5.80
CA GLU A 74 11.14 3.55 6.24
C GLU A 74 11.35 2.25 5.44
N GLN A 75 10.29 1.47 5.23
CA GLN A 75 10.39 0.22 4.47
C GLN A 75 10.70 0.48 3.00
N ILE A 76 10.11 1.52 2.41
CA ILE A 76 10.42 1.92 1.04
C ILE A 76 11.88 2.33 0.91
N LYS A 77 12.38 3.10 1.89
CA LYS A 77 13.78 3.50 1.93
C LYS A 77 14.71 2.30 2.01
N ARG A 78 14.42 1.33 2.89
CA ARG A 78 15.20 0.09 3.00
C ARG A 78 15.26 -0.64 1.66
N PHE A 79 14.11 -0.77 0.99
CA PHE A 79 14.07 -1.42 -0.30
C PHE A 79 14.94 -0.70 -1.33
N SER A 80 14.87 0.63 -1.36
CA SER A 80 15.66 1.43 -2.31
C SER A 80 17.16 1.31 -2.06
N GLU A 81 17.55 0.98 -0.83
CA GLU A 81 18.95 0.78 -0.44
C GLU A 81 19.40 -0.69 -0.53
N GLY A 82 18.57 -1.55 -1.09
CA GLY A 82 18.87 -2.97 -1.22
C GLY A 82 18.73 -3.77 0.06
N GLN A 83 18.11 -3.19 1.09
CA GLN A 83 17.90 -3.86 2.37
C GLN A 83 16.60 -4.63 2.37
N LYS A 84 16.48 -5.57 3.29
CA LYS A 84 15.28 -6.39 3.44
C LYS A 84 14.12 -5.55 3.97
N VAL A 85 12.96 -5.66 3.33
CA VAL A 85 11.73 -5.03 3.79
C VAL A 85 11.06 -5.90 4.85
N GLU A 86 10.68 -5.29 5.96
CA GLU A 86 9.88 -5.95 7.00
C GLU A 86 8.43 -5.54 6.82
N ILE A 87 7.54 -6.54 6.82
CA ILE A 87 6.10 -6.29 6.63
C ILE A 87 5.51 -5.73 7.93
N ILE A 88 4.75 -4.64 7.80
CA ILE A 88 4.00 -4.07 8.92
C ILE A 88 2.70 -4.86 9.02
N ASN A 89 2.61 -5.75 10.00
CA ASN A 89 1.44 -6.59 10.21
C ASN A 89 0.52 -5.92 11.23
N LEU A 90 -0.65 -5.47 10.77
CA LEU A 90 -1.63 -4.77 11.59
C LEU A 90 -2.74 -5.68 12.11
N ASN A 91 -2.64 -6.97 11.91
CA ASN A 91 -3.60 -7.95 12.42
C ASN A 91 -3.44 -8.20 13.92
#